data_a660233c4d50b763fe0ec0d9eb28ef78
#
_entry.id   a660233c4d50b763fe0ec0d9eb28ef78
#
_cell.length_a   1.000
_cell.length_b   1.000
_cell.length_c   1.000
_cell.angle_alpha   90.00
_cell.angle_beta   90.00
_cell.angle_gamma   90.00
#
_symmetry.space_group_name_H-M   'P 1'
#
loop_
_entity.id
_entity.type
_entity.pdbx_description
1 polymer ?
#
loop_
_entity_poly.entity_id
_entity_poly.type
_entity_poly.pdbx_seq_one_letter_code
_entity_poly.pdbx_strand_id
1 'polypeptide(L)'
;MKKEMKKKLVVVLLSAAMCVAALGGCGAKSDSSDSSSNKKTETSSKEEDQKAADAVAKKIDAIYVQERTDKTDEQCKAAKEAWDKLTDAQKELVEGDNADPDYFGRDTGDASQDDPLNGDDIGEKELLVVSFGTSFNASRAADIGGVEKALQAANPDWSVRRAFTAQIIINHVQARDGEKIDNVDQALERAVKNGVKELVIQPTHLMHGAEYKELTEAVEN
;
A
#
# COMPACT_ATOMS: atom_id res chain seq x y z
N MET A 1 -34.68 16.35 -10.11
CA MET A 1 -34.95 15.20 -10.98
C MET A 1 -34.02 15.26 -12.18
N LYS A 2 -32.96 14.47 -12.20
CA LYS A 2 -32.31 13.96 -13.42
C LYS A 2 -31.41 12.82 -13.00
N LYS A 3 -31.83 11.63 -13.36
CA LYS A 3 -31.24 10.34 -13.11
C LYS A 3 -30.25 10.09 -14.25
N GLU A 4 -28.95 10.17 -14.00
CA GLU A 4 -27.92 9.79 -14.97
C GLU A 4 -27.60 8.31 -14.80
N MET A 5 -27.95 7.55 -15.84
CA MET A 5 -27.67 6.12 -15.94
C MET A 5 -26.21 5.90 -16.33
N LYS A 6 -25.44 5.28 -15.44
CA LYS A 6 -24.09 4.77 -15.78
C LYS A 6 -24.22 3.57 -16.73
N LYS A 7 -23.79 3.75 -17.97
CA LYS A 7 -23.66 2.66 -18.96
C LYS A 7 -22.43 1.82 -18.60
N LYS A 8 -22.65 0.59 -18.18
CA LYS A 8 -21.60 -0.43 -18.10
C LYS A 8 -21.26 -0.87 -19.51
N LEU A 9 -20.03 -0.63 -19.94
CA LEU A 9 -19.48 -1.16 -21.18
C LEU A 9 -18.92 -2.55 -20.88
N VAL A 10 -19.62 -3.60 -21.26
CA VAL A 10 -19.13 -4.96 -21.22
C VAL A 10 -18.39 -5.22 -22.54
N VAL A 11 -17.08 -5.36 -22.48
CA VAL A 11 -16.26 -5.81 -23.61
C VAL A 11 -16.09 -7.32 -23.49
N VAL A 12 -16.79 -8.05 -24.33
CA VAL A 12 -16.62 -9.50 -24.50
C VAL A 12 -15.56 -9.71 -25.58
N LEU A 13 -14.37 -10.15 -25.18
CA LEU A 13 -13.34 -10.63 -26.09
C LEU A 13 -13.55 -12.13 -26.36
N LEU A 14 -14.10 -12.45 -27.52
CA LEU A 14 -14.12 -13.80 -28.06
C LEU A 14 -12.74 -14.12 -28.64
N SER A 15 -11.96 -14.95 -28.00
CA SER A 15 -10.77 -15.55 -28.61
C SER A 15 -11.11 -16.92 -29.18
N ALA A 16 -11.09 -17.00 -30.52
CA ALA A 16 -11.30 -18.24 -31.25
C ALA A 16 -10.04 -19.12 -31.15
N ALA A 17 -10.19 -20.31 -30.56
CA ALA A 17 -9.17 -21.35 -30.60
C ALA A 17 -9.23 -22.09 -31.93
N MET A 18 -8.18 -22.02 -32.72
CA MET A 18 -7.98 -22.89 -33.90
C MET A 18 -7.37 -24.22 -33.45
N CYS A 19 -8.14 -25.30 -33.59
CA CYS A 19 -7.65 -26.66 -33.51
C CYS A 19 -6.97 -27.05 -34.81
N VAL A 20 -5.71 -27.45 -34.75
CA VAL A 20 -5.07 -28.21 -35.85
C VAL A 20 -5.05 -29.67 -35.45
N ALA A 21 -5.78 -30.46 -36.22
CA ALA A 21 -5.76 -31.92 -36.12
C ALA A 21 -4.63 -32.45 -37.02
N ALA A 22 -3.78 -33.32 -36.47
CA ALA A 22 -2.92 -34.19 -37.23
C ALA A 22 -3.20 -35.63 -36.90
N LEU A 23 -3.55 -36.40 -37.94
CA LEU A 23 -3.92 -37.80 -37.95
C LEU A 23 -2.67 -38.69 -37.85
N GLY A 24 -2.86 -39.83 -37.17
CA GLY A 24 -1.93 -40.97 -37.35
C GLY A 24 -2.07 -42.11 -36.37
N GLY A 25 -2.82 -43.15 -36.72
CA GLY A 25 -2.43 -44.52 -36.65
C GLY A 25 -2.88 -45.42 -35.49
N CYS A 26 -3.91 -46.20 -35.73
CA CYS A 26 -4.22 -47.60 -35.34
C CYS A 26 -3.64 -48.26 -34.07
N GLY A 27 -4.55 -48.83 -33.27
CA GLY A 27 -4.29 -50.09 -32.58
C GLY A 27 -5.04 -50.35 -31.27
N ALA A 28 -6.20 -51.03 -31.36
CA ALA A 28 -6.79 -52.05 -30.46
C ALA A 28 -7.03 -51.76 -28.95
N LYS A 29 -8.32 -51.76 -28.67
CA LYS A 29 -9.09 -52.39 -27.54
C LYS A 29 -8.66 -52.21 -26.09
N SER A 30 -9.60 -51.70 -25.42
CA SER A 30 -10.38 -52.08 -24.23
C SER A 30 -10.15 -51.23 -22.96
N ASP A 31 -11.31 -50.95 -22.47
CA ASP A 31 -11.78 -50.63 -21.13
C ASP A 31 -11.81 -49.17 -20.68
N SER A 32 -13.09 -48.84 -20.54
CA SER A 32 -13.64 -47.73 -19.81
C SER A 32 -13.14 -47.67 -18.37
N SER A 33 -12.68 -46.53 -17.92
CA SER A 33 -13.15 -45.89 -16.70
C SER A 33 -12.30 -44.65 -16.40
N ASP A 34 -13.01 -43.60 -15.99
CA ASP A 34 -12.58 -42.55 -15.11
C ASP A 34 -11.80 -41.33 -15.70
N SER A 35 -12.53 -40.55 -16.48
CA SER A 35 -12.14 -39.19 -16.84
C SER A 35 -12.82 -38.12 -15.95
N SER A 36 -13.50 -38.55 -14.87
CA SER A 36 -14.36 -37.70 -14.04
C SER A 36 -13.68 -37.15 -12.79
N SER A 37 -12.56 -37.73 -12.34
CA SER A 37 -11.88 -37.32 -11.11
C SER A 37 -10.93 -36.14 -11.28
N ASN A 38 -10.22 -36.03 -12.42
CA ASN A 38 -9.26 -34.97 -12.65
C ASN A 38 -9.91 -33.59 -12.78
N LYS A 39 -11.06 -33.50 -13.44
CA LYS A 39 -11.75 -32.22 -13.66
C LYS A 39 -12.35 -31.64 -12.36
N LYS A 40 -12.69 -32.49 -11.41
CA LYS A 40 -13.23 -32.08 -10.11
C LYS A 40 -12.13 -31.59 -9.16
N THR A 41 -10.92 -32.16 -9.26
CA THR A 41 -9.76 -31.77 -8.46
C THR A 41 -9.18 -30.42 -8.93
N GLU A 42 -9.11 -30.18 -10.24
CA GLU A 42 -8.63 -28.91 -10.80
C GLU A 42 -9.59 -27.74 -10.53
N THR A 43 -10.89 -27.99 -10.53
CA THR A 43 -11.88 -26.95 -10.19
C THR A 43 -11.83 -26.60 -8.72
N SER A 44 -11.65 -27.60 -7.83
CA SER A 44 -11.52 -27.40 -6.39
C SER A 44 -10.26 -26.59 -6.03
N SER A 45 -9.12 -26.87 -6.66
CA SER A 45 -7.88 -26.13 -6.41
C SER A 45 -7.98 -24.65 -6.85
N LYS A 46 -8.60 -24.39 -7.99
CA LYS A 46 -8.82 -23.01 -8.47
C LYS A 46 -9.74 -22.18 -7.58
N GLU A 47 -10.79 -22.82 -7.05
CA GLU A 47 -11.70 -22.17 -6.10
C GLU A 47 -11.01 -21.88 -4.76
N GLU A 48 -10.12 -22.75 -4.30
CA GLU A 48 -9.32 -22.55 -3.11
C GLU A 48 -8.28 -21.43 -3.30
N ASP A 49 -7.61 -21.38 -4.45
CA ASP A 49 -6.67 -20.33 -4.80
C ASP A 49 -7.33 -18.95 -4.86
N GLN A 50 -8.49 -18.86 -5.52
CA GLN A 50 -9.26 -17.61 -5.57
C GLN A 50 -9.70 -17.16 -4.17
N LYS A 51 -10.18 -18.11 -3.34
CA LYS A 51 -10.59 -17.80 -1.97
C LYS A 51 -9.42 -17.28 -1.11
N ALA A 52 -8.23 -17.83 -1.31
CA ALA A 52 -7.02 -17.35 -0.61
C ALA A 52 -6.66 -15.92 -1.05
N ALA A 53 -6.69 -15.65 -2.36
CA ALA A 53 -6.46 -14.31 -2.92
C ALA A 53 -7.50 -13.29 -2.43
N ASP A 54 -8.79 -13.63 -2.47
CA ASP A 54 -9.89 -12.77 -1.98
C ASP A 54 -9.75 -12.41 -0.49
N ALA A 55 -9.25 -13.36 0.32
CA ALA A 55 -9.03 -13.11 1.74
C ALA A 55 -7.88 -12.12 1.99
N VAL A 56 -6.88 -12.10 1.12
CA VAL A 56 -5.78 -11.13 1.16
C VAL A 56 -6.23 -9.77 0.62
N ALA A 57 -6.95 -9.75 -0.50
CA ALA A 57 -7.51 -8.52 -1.07
C ALA A 57 -8.32 -7.74 -0.03
N LYS A 58 -9.18 -8.41 0.73
CA LYS A 58 -9.96 -7.79 1.83
C LYS A 58 -9.09 -7.17 2.92
N LYS A 59 -7.93 -7.75 3.23
CA LYS A 59 -7.01 -7.19 4.23
C LYS A 59 -6.29 -5.96 3.70
N ILE A 60 -5.93 -5.96 2.41
CA ILE A 60 -5.33 -4.81 1.75
C ILE A 60 -6.35 -3.67 1.67
N ASP A 61 -7.57 -3.93 1.24
CA ASP A 61 -8.64 -2.93 1.19
C ASP A 61 -8.93 -2.32 2.58
N ALA A 62 -8.81 -3.12 3.64
CA ALA A 62 -9.02 -2.65 5.01
C ALA A 62 -7.93 -1.69 5.53
N ILE A 63 -6.73 -1.70 4.94
CA ILE A 63 -5.66 -0.75 5.26
C ILE A 63 -5.56 0.41 4.26
N TYR A 64 -6.34 0.38 3.19
CA TYR A 64 -6.41 1.45 2.20
C TYR A 64 -7.42 2.52 2.65
N VAL A 65 -7.12 3.13 3.81
CA VAL A 65 -8.00 4.09 4.49
C VAL A 65 -7.21 5.29 4.97
N GLN A 66 -7.89 6.46 5.06
CA GLN A 66 -7.29 7.71 5.52
C GLN A 66 -7.32 7.88 7.04
N GLU A 67 -7.96 6.96 7.76
CA GLU A 67 -8.08 7.03 9.20
C GLU A 67 -7.14 6.03 9.87
N ARG A 68 -6.43 6.48 10.92
CA ARG A 68 -5.62 5.62 11.79
C ARG A 68 -6.42 5.26 13.04
N THR A 69 -6.36 3.98 13.41
CA THR A 69 -6.95 3.46 14.64
C THR A 69 -5.90 2.67 15.43
N ASP A 70 -6.22 2.30 16.67
CA ASP A 70 -5.37 1.43 17.50
C ASP A 70 -5.05 0.07 16.86
N LYS A 71 -5.85 -0.34 15.86
CA LYS A 71 -5.68 -1.62 15.15
C LYS A 71 -4.83 -1.52 13.89
N THR A 72 -4.50 -0.32 13.45
CA THR A 72 -3.84 -0.08 12.16
C THR A 72 -2.52 -0.85 12.04
N ASP A 73 -1.67 -0.81 13.08
CA ASP A 73 -0.38 -1.51 13.08
C ASP A 73 -0.55 -3.03 12.93
N GLU A 74 -1.53 -3.60 13.64
CA GLU A 74 -1.85 -5.02 13.55
C GLU A 74 -2.44 -5.39 12.20
N GLN A 75 -3.30 -4.55 11.64
CA GLN A 75 -3.90 -4.75 10.32
C GLN A 75 -2.83 -4.71 9.20
N CYS A 76 -1.91 -3.74 9.22
CA CYS A 76 -0.80 -3.67 8.27
C CYS A 76 0.06 -4.93 8.32
N LYS A 77 0.44 -5.38 9.51
CA LYS A 77 1.19 -6.61 9.71
C LYS A 77 0.42 -7.83 9.19
N ALA A 78 -0.87 -7.95 9.53
CA ALA A 78 -1.70 -9.08 9.11
C ALA A 78 -1.94 -9.12 7.60
N ALA A 79 -2.00 -7.98 6.91
CA ALA A 79 -2.10 -7.92 5.46
C ALA A 79 -0.81 -8.45 4.80
N LYS A 80 0.36 -7.98 5.26
CA LYS A 80 1.66 -8.44 4.75
C LYS A 80 1.89 -9.94 5.00
N GLU A 81 1.63 -10.42 6.21
CA GLU A 81 1.78 -11.83 6.56
C GLU A 81 0.84 -12.75 5.74
N ALA A 82 -0.35 -12.25 5.39
CA ALA A 82 -1.28 -13.00 4.56
C ALA A 82 -0.82 -13.04 3.09
N TRP A 83 -0.31 -11.92 2.56
CA TRP A 83 0.29 -11.86 1.23
C TRP A 83 1.49 -12.78 1.09
N ASP A 84 2.40 -12.79 2.07
CA ASP A 84 3.62 -13.60 2.03
C ASP A 84 3.35 -15.12 2.03
N LYS A 85 2.16 -15.53 2.45
CA LYS A 85 1.72 -16.95 2.43
C LYS A 85 1.15 -17.39 1.09
N LEU A 86 0.82 -16.46 0.21
CA LEU A 86 0.31 -16.78 -1.11
C LEU A 86 1.43 -17.31 -2.01
N THR A 87 1.08 -18.28 -2.84
CA THR A 87 1.92 -18.66 -3.99
C THR A 87 1.89 -17.55 -5.04
N ASP A 88 2.86 -17.54 -5.96
CA ASP A 88 2.91 -16.54 -7.03
C ASP A 88 1.63 -16.58 -7.89
N ALA A 89 1.11 -17.77 -8.16
CA ALA A 89 -0.16 -17.93 -8.90
C ALA A 89 -1.37 -17.36 -8.14
N GLN A 90 -1.38 -17.44 -6.81
CA GLN A 90 -2.43 -16.84 -5.98
C GLN A 90 -2.30 -15.31 -5.88
N LYS A 91 -1.07 -14.78 -5.87
CA LYS A 91 -0.83 -13.32 -5.89
C LYS A 91 -1.39 -12.66 -7.15
N GLU A 92 -1.26 -13.33 -8.30
CA GLU A 92 -1.84 -12.86 -9.58
C GLU A 92 -3.38 -12.82 -9.57
N LEU A 93 -4.03 -13.48 -8.61
CA LEU A 93 -5.49 -13.47 -8.44
C LEU A 93 -5.99 -12.44 -7.43
N VAL A 94 -5.08 -11.71 -6.77
CA VAL A 94 -5.47 -10.70 -5.78
C VAL A 94 -6.10 -9.52 -6.49
N GLU A 95 -7.41 -9.33 -6.27
CA GLU A 95 -8.17 -8.24 -6.84
C GLU A 95 -9.25 -7.81 -5.83
N GLY A 96 -9.22 -6.54 -5.45
CA GLY A 96 -10.16 -5.91 -4.52
C GLY A 96 -10.59 -4.55 -5.00
N ASP A 97 -11.13 -3.73 -4.12
CA ASP A 97 -11.48 -2.34 -4.44
C ASP A 97 -10.22 -1.50 -4.70
N ASN A 98 -9.15 -1.78 -3.96
CA ASN A 98 -7.84 -1.11 -4.03
C ASN A 98 -6.67 -2.10 -4.07
N ALA A 99 -6.92 -3.36 -3.75
CA ALA A 99 -5.92 -4.42 -3.81
C ALA A 99 -5.70 -4.87 -5.25
N ASP A 100 -4.43 -5.02 -5.64
CA ASP A 100 -4.00 -5.57 -6.93
C ASP A 100 -2.76 -6.47 -6.75
N PRO A 101 -2.36 -7.26 -7.77
CA PRO A 101 -1.19 -8.12 -7.69
C PRO A 101 0.13 -7.39 -7.42
N ASP A 102 0.20 -6.11 -7.73
CA ASP A 102 1.42 -5.30 -7.57
C ASP A 102 1.51 -4.61 -6.19
N TYR A 103 0.46 -4.70 -5.36
CA TYR A 103 0.36 -3.92 -4.12
C TYR A 103 1.60 -4.05 -3.22
N PHE A 104 2.09 -5.27 -2.96
CA PHE A 104 3.31 -5.52 -2.20
C PHE A 104 4.51 -5.92 -3.06
N GLY A 105 4.29 -6.35 -4.31
CA GLY A 105 5.30 -6.90 -5.18
C GLY A 105 6.01 -5.88 -6.07
N ARG A 106 5.51 -4.66 -6.16
CA ARG A 106 6.06 -3.63 -7.05
C ARG A 106 7.42 -3.14 -6.56
N ASP A 107 8.42 -3.16 -7.44
CA ASP A 107 9.71 -2.54 -7.18
C ASP A 107 9.56 -1.02 -7.16
N THR A 108 9.80 -0.41 -6.00
CA THR A 108 9.73 1.05 -5.80
C THR A 108 11.05 1.62 -5.28
N GLY A 109 12.11 0.81 -5.29
CA GLY A 109 13.43 1.16 -4.77
C GLY A 109 13.70 0.58 -3.37
N ASP A 110 14.89 0.87 -2.87
CA ASP A 110 15.40 0.36 -1.59
C ASP A 110 14.91 1.22 -0.42
N ALA A 111 14.04 0.65 0.43
CA ALA A 111 13.49 1.32 1.60
C ALA A 111 14.57 1.77 2.59
N SER A 112 15.71 1.05 2.67
CA SER A 112 16.80 1.38 3.60
C SER A 112 17.55 2.68 3.27
N GLN A 113 17.30 3.28 2.12
CA GLN A 113 17.86 4.57 1.71
C GLN A 113 17.09 5.77 2.27
N ASP A 114 15.95 5.53 2.89
CA ASP A 114 15.13 6.55 3.52
C ASP A 114 15.23 6.47 5.05
N ASP A 115 14.99 7.61 5.70
CA ASP A 115 14.90 7.73 7.16
C ASP A 115 13.51 8.28 7.49
N PRO A 116 12.71 7.60 8.32
CA PRO A 116 11.38 8.08 8.71
C PRO A 116 11.41 9.38 9.53
N LEU A 117 12.57 9.82 10.01
CA LEU A 117 12.80 11.04 10.77
C LEU A 117 11.84 11.20 11.95
N ASN A 118 11.55 10.11 12.67
CA ASN A 118 10.65 10.07 13.83
C ASN A 118 11.34 9.59 15.12
N GLY A 119 12.65 9.79 15.23
CA GLY A 119 13.42 9.43 16.41
C GLY A 119 13.06 10.28 17.65
N ASP A 120 13.43 9.77 18.82
CA ASP A 120 13.34 10.48 20.11
C ASP A 120 14.67 11.26 20.39
N ASP A 121 14.72 12.02 21.50
CA ASP A 121 15.91 12.76 21.98
C ASP A 121 16.47 13.79 20.98
N ILE A 122 15.59 14.58 20.41
CA ILE A 122 15.90 15.52 19.34
C ILE A 122 16.28 16.93 19.81
N GLY A 123 16.30 17.20 21.10
CA GLY A 123 16.51 18.54 21.65
C GLY A 123 15.23 19.37 21.76
N GLU A 124 15.39 20.69 21.94
CA GLU A 124 14.28 21.60 22.27
C GLU A 124 13.65 22.28 21.06
N LYS A 125 14.28 22.18 19.87
CA LYS A 125 13.86 22.86 18.63
C LYS A 125 13.60 21.83 17.54
N GLU A 126 12.38 21.83 17.03
CA GLU A 126 11.95 20.91 15.97
C GLU A 126 11.43 21.66 14.74
N LEU A 127 11.88 21.25 13.57
CA LEU A 127 11.34 21.63 12.27
C LEU A 127 10.60 20.42 11.69
N LEU A 128 9.28 20.39 11.86
CA LEU A 128 8.42 19.32 11.35
C LEU A 128 8.06 19.60 9.89
N VAL A 129 8.59 18.78 8.99
CA VAL A 129 8.27 18.83 7.56
C VAL A 129 7.06 17.93 7.30
N VAL A 130 5.98 18.52 6.82
CA VAL A 130 4.71 17.83 6.57
C VAL A 130 4.47 17.73 5.08
N SER A 131 4.44 16.50 4.57
CA SER A 131 4.23 16.16 3.16
C SER A 131 2.98 15.30 2.97
N PHE A 132 2.41 15.29 1.76
CA PHE A 132 1.38 14.30 1.42
C PHE A 132 1.93 12.87 1.57
N GLY A 133 3.17 12.66 1.15
CA GLY A 133 3.86 11.39 1.18
C GLY A 133 3.89 10.67 -0.15
N THR A 134 4.68 9.60 -0.22
CA THR A 134 4.71 8.65 -1.34
C THR A 134 5.08 7.27 -0.84
N SER A 135 4.47 6.24 -1.43
CA SER A 135 4.83 4.84 -1.19
C SER A 135 6.03 4.38 -2.03
N PHE A 136 6.47 5.18 -3.00
CA PHE A 136 7.65 4.86 -3.81
C PHE A 136 8.93 5.18 -3.03
N ASN A 137 9.69 4.14 -2.66
CA ASN A 137 10.90 4.26 -1.85
C ASN A 137 11.95 5.18 -2.47
N ALA A 138 12.21 5.05 -3.77
CA ALA A 138 13.17 5.89 -4.48
C ALA A 138 12.78 7.39 -4.44
N SER A 139 11.52 7.71 -4.72
CA SER A 139 11.02 9.11 -4.64
C SER A 139 10.99 9.62 -3.21
N ARG A 140 10.63 8.76 -2.24
CA ARG A 140 10.62 9.17 -0.83
C ARG A 140 12.02 9.57 -0.36
N ALA A 141 13.03 8.76 -0.67
CA ALA A 141 14.41 9.04 -0.28
C ALA A 141 15.04 10.22 -1.05
N ALA A 142 14.76 10.34 -2.36
CA ALA A 142 15.39 11.35 -3.21
C ALA A 142 14.66 12.71 -3.16
N ASP A 143 13.33 12.71 -3.30
CA ASP A 143 12.57 13.95 -3.43
C ASP A 143 12.18 14.51 -2.05
N ILE A 144 11.44 13.75 -1.24
CA ILE A 144 11.03 14.21 0.10
C ILE A 144 12.28 14.32 0.99
N GLY A 145 13.09 13.28 1.06
CA GLY A 145 14.34 13.27 1.80
C GLY A 145 15.34 14.33 1.34
N GLY A 146 15.32 14.69 0.06
CA GLY A 146 16.13 15.80 -0.49
C GLY A 146 15.71 17.16 0.09
N VAL A 147 14.41 17.43 0.16
CA VAL A 147 13.87 18.66 0.78
C VAL A 147 14.22 18.71 2.27
N GLU A 148 14.03 17.61 2.99
CA GLU A 148 14.32 17.51 4.43
C GLU A 148 15.81 17.71 4.74
N LYS A 149 16.70 17.12 3.96
CA LYS A 149 18.16 17.32 4.07
C LYS A 149 18.57 18.77 3.78
N ALA A 150 17.94 19.42 2.81
CA ALA A 150 18.19 20.82 2.51
C ALA A 150 17.73 21.73 3.67
N LEU A 151 16.58 21.45 4.27
CA LEU A 151 16.07 22.17 5.44
C LEU A 151 16.96 21.95 6.65
N GLN A 152 17.43 20.72 6.90
CA GLN A 152 18.38 20.42 7.99
C GLN A 152 19.70 21.17 7.80
N ALA A 153 20.23 21.21 6.58
CA ALA A 153 21.47 21.92 6.28
C ALA A 153 21.34 23.45 6.46
N ALA A 154 20.16 23.99 6.15
CA ALA A 154 19.88 25.43 6.34
C ALA A 154 19.60 25.80 7.81
N ASN A 155 19.21 24.84 8.63
CA ASN A 155 18.82 25.04 10.04
C ASN A 155 19.57 24.06 10.96
N PRO A 156 20.89 24.17 11.12
CA PRO A 156 21.72 23.16 11.82
C PRO A 156 21.40 23.03 13.31
N ASP A 157 20.79 24.05 13.92
CA ASP A 157 20.40 24.05 15.34
C ASP A 157 19.00 23.48 15.58
N TRP A 158 18.32 23.04 14.54
CA TRP A 158 16.98 22.45 14.58
C TRP A 158 17.05 20.95 14.24
N SER A 159 16.20 20.17 14.84
CA SER A 159 16.02 18.79 14.44
C SER A 159 14.91 18.68 13.43
N VAL A 160 15.21 18.27 12.21
CA VAL A 160 14.20 18.04 11.17
C VAL A 160 13.48 16.72 11.46
N ARG A 161 12.16 16.76 11.39
CA ARG A 161 11.26 15.63 11.55
C ARG A 161 10.30 15.57 10.38
N ARG A 162 9.72 14.38 10.17
CA ARG A 162 8.76 14.09 9.08
C ARG A 162 7.40 13.75 9.63
N ALA A 163 6.35 14.22 8.93
CA ALA A 163 5.03 13.65 9.00
C ALA A 163 4.40 13.57 7.60
N PHE A 164 3.51 12.59 7.40
CA PHE A 164 2.69 12.51 6.19
C PHE A 164 1.23 12.77 6.51
N THR A 165 0.51 13.38 5.56
CA THR A 165 -0.94 13.59 5.66
C THR A 165 -1.75 12.43 5.09
N ALA A 166 -1.20 11.68 4.12
CA ALA A 166 -1.90 10.56 3.50
C ALA A 166 -1.74 9.25 4.31
N GLN A 167 -2.70 8.96 5.17
CA GLN A 167 -2.68 7.73 6.00
C GLN A 167 -2.63 6.45 5.14
N ILE A 168 -3.27 6.44 3.97
CA ILE A 168 -3.19 5.34 2.99
C ILE A 168 -1.74 5.02 2.64
N ILE A 169 -0.93 6.05 2.40
CA ILE A 169 0.50 5.90 2.06
C ILE A 169 1.28 5.38 3.26
N ILE A 170 1.03 5.92 4.45
CA ILE A 170 1.65 5.45 5.69
C ILE A 170 1.38 3.96 5.90
N ASN A 171 0.11 3.55 5.77
CA ASN A 171 -0.30 2.16 5.94
C ASN A 171 0.37 1.25 4.91
N HIS A 172 0.47 1.68 3.66
CA HIS A 172 1.13 0.91 2.59
C HIS A 172 2.62 0.71 2.88
N VAL A 173 3.34 1.78 3.22
CA VAL A 173 4.76 1.72 3.57
C VAL A 173 4.96 0.81 4.79
N GLN A 174 4.17 0.96 5.82
CA GLN A 174 4.26 0.13 7.02
C GLN A 174 3.97 -1.33 6.72
N ALA A 175 2.95 -1.63 5.93
CA ALA A 175 2.60 -3.02 5.59
C ALA A 175 3.67 -3.67 4.70
N ARG A 176 4.19 -2.97 3.70
CA ARG A 176 5.17 -3.52 2.75
C ARG A 176 6.58 -3.61 3.33
N ASP A 177 7.06 -2.52 3.93
CA ASP A 177 8.46 -2.35 4.32
C ASP A 177 8.67 -2.48 5.83
N GLY A 178 7.59 -2.46 6.63
CA GLY A 178 7.66 -2.45 8.10
C GLY A 178 8.08 -1.10 8.68
N GLU A 179 8.27 -0.08 7.85
CA GLU A 179 8.70 1.25 8.23
C GLU A 179 7.51 2.07 8.75
N LYS A 180 7.69 2.69 9.91
CA LYS A 180 6.65 3.51 10.52
C LYS A 180 6.96 4.99 10.28
N ILE A 181 6.10 5.64 9.52
CA ILE A 181 6.11 7.08 9.31
C ILE A 181 4.99 7.67 10.14
N ASP A 182 5.27 8.75 10.87
CA ASP A 182 4.26 9.42 11.68
C ASP A 182 3.25 10.17 10.78
N ASN A 183 1.97 10.11 11.13
CA ASN A 183 1.02 11.09 10.64
C ASN A 183 1.13 12.38 11.50
N VAL A 184 0.34 13.41 11.16
CA VAL A 184 0.44 14.72 11.84
C VAL A 184 0.22 14.60 13.33
N ASP A 185 -0.82 13.89 13.77
CA ASP A 185 -1.14 13.73 15.20
C ASP A 185 -0.02 13.01 15.96
N GLN A 186 0.51 11.93 15.38
CA GLN A 186 1.62 11.19 15.97
C GLN A 186 2.90 12.03 16.08
N ALA A 187 3.18 12.85 15.06
CA ALA A 187 4.35 13.75 15.08
C ALA A 187 4.20 14.82 16.15
N LEU A 188 3.01 15.43 16.30
CA LEU A 188 2.72 16.40 17.36
C LEU A 188 2.81 15.77 18.76
N GLU A 189 2.23 14.58 18.96
CA GLU A 189 2.37 13.84 20.21
C GLU A 189 3.82 13.52 20.53
N ARG A 190 4.61 13.16 19.53
CA ARG A 190 6.05 12.88 19.67
C ARG A 190 6.82 14.14 20.04
N ALA A 191 6.51 15.30 19.44
CA ALA A 191 7.13 16.57 19.79
C ALA A 191 6.90 16.92 21.28
N VAL A 192 5.65 16.73 21.75
CA VAL A 192 5.31 16.92 23.17
C VAL A 192 6.09 15.94 24.06
N LYS A 193 6.13 14.65 23.71
CA LYS A 193 6.87 13.61 24.43
C LYS A 193 8.36 13.91 24.50
N ASN A 194 8.94 14.45 23.44
CA ASN A 194 10.36 14.83 23.36
C ASN A 194 10.68 16.13 24.11
N GLY A 195 9.67 16.84 24.63
CA GLY A 195 9.85 18.08 25.37
C GLY A 195 10.27 19.25 24.48
N VAL A 196 9.86 19.24 23.20
CA VAL A 196 10.10 20.33 22.26
C VAL A 196 9.50 21.64 22.79
N LYS A 197 10.29 22.72 22.75
CA LYS A 197 9.87 24.04 23.20
C LYS A 197 9.59 25.00 22.05
N GLU A 198 10.26 24.79 20.94
CA GLU A 198 10.08 25.58 19.72
C GLU A 198 9.78 24.60 18.57
N LEU A 199 8.56 24.61 18.07
CA LEU A 199 8.10 23.81 16.95
C LEU A 199 7.78 24.72 15.77
N VAL A 200 8.43 24.47 14.63
CA VAL A 200 8.10 25.10 13.35
C VAL A 200 7.58 24.01 12.41
N ILE A 201 6.42 24.24 11.81
CA ILE A 201 5.82 23.31 10.86
C ILE A 201 6.00 23.86 9.46
N GLN A 202 6.64 23.07 8.59
CA GLN A 202 6.88 23.37 7.19
C GLN A 202 6.08 22.44 6.29
N PRO A 203 4.89 22.84 5.82
CA PRO A 203 4.16 22.06 4.82
C PRO A 203 4.88 22.15 3.47
N THR A 204 4.89 21.04 2.74
CA THR A 204 5.35 20.97 1.34
C THR A 204 4.21 21.06 0.33
N HIS A 205 2.98 21.19 0.80
CA HIS A 205 1.78 21.32 -0.02
C HIS A 205 1.83 22.63 -0.83
N LEU A 206 1.70 22.52 -2.15
CA LEU A 206 1.71 23.69 -3.05
C LEU A 206 0.40 24.46 -3.04
N MET A 207 -0.69 23.84 -2.59
CA MET A 207 -2.03 24.43 -2.56
C MET A 207 -2.63 24.29 -1.17
N HIS A 208 -3.46 25.25 -0.79
CA HIS A 208 -4.27 25.19 0.44
C HIS A 208 -5.51 24.31 0.18
N GLY A 209 -5.30 23.02 -0.06
CA GLY A 209 -6.35 22.01 -0.25
C GLY A 209 -6.83 21.42 1.06
N ALA A 210 -7.49 20.24 0.98
CA ALA A 210 -8.05 19.54 2.14
C ALA A 210 -6.96 19.19 3.16
N GLU A 211 -5.85 18.61 2.71
CA GLU A 211 -4.74 18.18 3.58
C GLU A 211 -4.07 19.36 4.31
N TYR A 212 -3.92 20.50 3.63
CA TYR A 212 -3.39 21.72 4.27
C TYR A 212 -4.35 22.24 5.35
N LYS A 213 -5.65 22.18 5.08
CA LYS A 213 -6.68 22.59 6.05
C LYS A 213 -6.70 21.65 7.26
N GLU A 214 -6.67 20.34 7.04
CA GLU A 214 -6.58 19.34 8.11
C GLU A 214 -5.32 19.55 8.98
N LEU A 215 -4.18 19.84 8.34
CA LEU A 215 -2.95 20.19 9.06
C LEU A 215 -3.14 21.43 9.95
N THR A 216 -3.71 22.52 9.42
CA THR A 216 -3.93 23.75 10.21
C THR A 216 -4.89 23.51 11.36
N GLU A 217 -5.95 22.74 11.17
CA GLU A 217 -6.90 22.35 12.22
C GLU A 217 -6.24 21.49 13.32
N ALA A 218 -5.35 20.57 12.94
CA ALA A 218 -4.61 19.74 13.91
C ALA A 218 -3.64 20.55 14.78
N VAL A 219 -3.08 21.65 14.25
CA VAL A 219 -2.15 22.54 14.99
C VAL A 219 -2.89 23.50 15.90
N GLU A 220 -4.13 23.89 15.58
CA GLU A 220 -4.94 24.84 16.36
C GLU A 220 -5.65 24.17 17.56
N ASN A 221 -5.77 22.84 17.60
CA ASN A 221 -6.40 22.07 18.67
C ASN A 221 -5.41 21.58 19.74
#